data_6cc811893d38647962be5f9555430460
#
_entry.id   6cc811893d38647962be5f9555430460
#
_cell.length_a   1.000
_cell.length_b   1.000
_cell.length_c   1.000
_cell.angle_alpha   90.00
_cell.angle_beta   90.00
_cell.angle_gamma   90.00
#
_symmetry.space_group_name_H-M   'P 1'
#
loop_
_entity.id
_entity.type
_entity.pdbx_description
1 polymer ?
#
loop_
_entity_poly.entity_id
_entity_poly.type
_entity_poly.pdbx_seq_one_letter_code
_entity_poly.pdbx_strand_id
1 'polypeptide(L)'
;MTKKIAIGFDYTHHNKLILENNAFADFTQYLFDSSFQLGKIEAGITLDKLIKYDILIIGVPTLGPDLDPEEIKDLVSYVKNGGSLLIINDGGGDYENKNNLSELIKNFGIAFNPDRLYDNKNFSTDNSHPIIKDFSNHFITRDINKIVHSNGCTLTIDKSIEDENIDVNTIAYSSEYTSWHSCLNGDGWHDESKQELPIIGVTHYYLGKVVAIGNLSIFSSLNNSYGIQAADNFKLVSNIISWLLNKVKSENEQAVKPIFATVAMSQDLFYWVKDMINLGKWKNFEEVINYALRVAKIKMKEADKTDQNE
;
A
#
# COMPACT_ATOMS: atom_id res chain seq x y z
N MET A 1 6.34 21.40 17.57
CA MET A 1 7.16 20.51 16.71
C MET A 1 6.22 19.52 16.07
N THR A 2 6.14 19.48 14.75
CA THR A 2 5.37 18.45 14.03
C THR A 2 6.03 17.09 14.28
N LYS A 3 5.26 16.10 14.75
CA LYS A 3 5.74 14.73 14.94
C LYS A 3 6.30 14.24 13.58
N LYS A 4 7.57 13.82 13.55
CA LYS A 4 8.13 13.18 12.35
C LYS A 4 7.46 11.83 12.15
N ILE A 5 7.12 11.52 10.90
CA ILE A 5 6.60 10.20 10.50
C ILE A 5 7.72 9.17 10.67
N ALA A 6 7.39 8.06 11.32
CA ALA A 6 8.34 6.98 11.60
C ALA A 6 7.91 5.68 10.90
N ILE A 7 8.85 5.06 10.20
CA ILE A 7 8.66 3.77 9.50
C ILE A 7 9.61 2.74 10.11
N GLY A 8 9.05 1.66 10.65
CA GLY A 8 9.78 0.53 11.21
C GLY A 8 9.97 -0.58 10.19
N PHE A 9 11.07 -1.30 10.31
CA PHE A 9 11.35 -2.52 9.57
C PHE A 9 11.53 -3.66 10.57
N ASP A 10 10.95 -4.81 10.25
CA ASP A 10 11.17 -6.02 11.02
C ASP A 10 12.57 -6.59 10.74
N TYR A 11 13.38 -6.71 11.78
CA TYR A 11 14.71 -7.33 11.79
C TYR A 11 14.76 -8.59 12.63
N THR A 12 13.63 -8.97 13.27
CA THR A 12 13.55 -10.17 14.09
C THR A 12 13.51 -11.42 13.25
N HIS A 13 12.80 -11.40 12.10
CA HIS A 13 12.42 -12.56 11.32
C HIS A 13 13.23 -12.75 10.04
N HIS A 14 14.48 -12.29 10.00
CA HIS A 14 15.39 -12.44 8.85
C HIS A 14 14.76 -12.06 7.51
N ASN A 15 14.16 -10.88 7.44
CA ASN A 15 13.54 -10.39 6.23
C ASN A 15 14.54 -10.18 5.09
N LYS A 16 14.12 -10.45 3.83
CA LYS A 16 14.91 -10.12 2.65
C LYS A 16 15.00 -8.60 2.45
N LEU A 17 13.88 -7.88 2.68
CA LEU A 17 13.83 -6.42 2.56
C LEU A 17 14.25 -5.78 3.88
N ILE A 18 15.50 -5.33 3.94
CA ILE A 18 16.10 -4.58 5.04
C ILE A 18 16.81 -3.34 4.51
N LEU A 19 17.03 -2.35 5.38
CA LEU A 19 17.58 -1.04 5.00
C LEU A 19 18.98 -1.11 4.40
N GLU A 20 19.82 -2.03 4.85
CA GLU A 20 21.21 -2.18 4.41
C GLU A 20 21.38 -3.05 3.15
N ASN A 21 20.30 -3.66 2.68
CA ASN A 21 20.38 -4.50 1.48
C ASN A 21 20.37 -3.62 0.22
N ASN A 22 21.50 -3.55 -0.46
CA ASN A 22 21.66 -2.78 -1.71
C ASN A 22 20.67 -3.17 -2.82
N ALA A 23 20.08 -4.37 -2.74
CA ALA A 23 19.03 -4.77 -3.66
C ALA A 23 17.78 -3.87 -3.59
N PHE A 24 17.62 -3.10 -2.50
CA PHE A 24 16.48 -2.18 -2.27
C PHE A 24 16.93 -0.73 -2.11
N ALA A 25 18.09 -0.36 -2.67
CA ALA A 25 18.69 0.96 -2.49
C ALA A 25 17.76 2.11 -2.92
N ASP A 26 17.09 2.00 -4.08
CA ASP A 26 16.19 3.06 -4.57
C ASP A 26 14.98 3.24 -3.66
N PHE A 27 14.41 2.14 -3.14
CA PHE A 27 13.31 2.21 -2.18
C PHE A 27 13.76 2.85 -0.87
N THR A 28 14.90 2.44 -0.34
CA THR A 28 15.47 3.00 0.89
C THR A 28 15.81 4.49 0.71
N GLN A 29 16.40 4.86 -0.44
CA GLN A 29 16.71 6.25 -0.77
C GLN A 29 15.43 7.09 -0.85
N TYR A 30 14.38 6.60 -1.50
CA TYR A 30 13.08 7.27 -1.53
C TYR A 30 12.54 7.58 -0.13
N LEU A 31 12.65 6.63 0.81
CA LEU A 31 12.19 6.84 2.18
C LEU A 31 13.03 7.90 2.91
N PHE A 32 14.36 7.92 2.71
CA PHE A 32 15.24 8.94 3.26
C PHE A 32 14.96 10.32 2.68
N ASP A 33 14.80 10.44 1.37
CA ASP A 33 14.52 11.71 0.68
C ASP A 33 13.16 12.29 1.09
N SER A 34 12.21 11.42 1.46
CA SER A 34 10.92 11.81 2.02
C SER A 34 11.00 12.28 3.47
N SER A 35 12.20 12.33 4.06
CA SER A 35 12.46 12.77 5.45
C SER A 35 11.76 11.93 6.53
N PHE A 36 11.46 10.67 6.24
CA PHE A 36 10.91 9.74 7.23
C PHE A 36 12.00 9.32 8.24
N GLN A 37 11.59 9.12 9.48
CA GLN A 37 12.45 8.50 10.49
C GLN A 37 12.38 6.98 10.31
N LEU A 38 13.46 6.36 9.86
CA LEU A 38 13.55 4.91 9.69
C LEU A 38 14.09 4.25 10.96
N GLY A 39 13.53 3.12 11.31
CA GLY A 39 13.94 2.35 12.48
C GLY A 39 13.80 0.85 12.28
N LYS A 40 14.39 0.11 13.20
CA LYS A 40 14.46 -1.35 13.21
C LYS A 40 13.74 -1.91 14.43
N ILE A 41 13.02 -3.01 14.24
CA ILE A 41 12.49 -3.81 15.34
C ILE A 41 13.33 -5.07 15.43
N GLU A 42 14.10 -5.18 16.50
CA GLU A 42 15.00 -6.31 16.79
C GLU A 42 14.53 -7.02 18.06
N ALA A 43 14.91 -8.29 18.21
CA ALA A 43 14.65 -9.09 19.42
C ALA A 43 13.14 -9.16 19.80
N GLY A 44 12.34 -9.58 18.83
CA GLY A 44 10.89 -9.78 18.98
C GLY A 44 10.05 -8.53 18.69
N ILE A 45 8.87 -8.76 18.15
CA ILE A 45 7.87 -7.73 17.90
C ILE A 45 6.98 -7.62 19.14
N THR A 46 6.87 -6.42 19.71
CA THR A 46 5.97 -6.14 20.84
C THR A 46 5.22 -4.83 20.61
N LEU A 47 4.02 -4.71 21.18
CA LEU A 47 3.20 -3.52 21.02
C LEU A 47 3.94 -2.23 21.42
N ASP A 48 4.72 -2.26 22.50
CA ASP A 48 5.52 -1.11 22.97
C ASP A 48 6.60 -0.66 21.98
N LYS A 49 7.12 -1.59 21.16
CA LYS A 49 8.04 -1.26 20.07
C LYS A 49 7.30 -0.71 18.87
N LEU A 50 6.13 -1.30 18.53
CA LEU A 50 5.30 -0.96 17.37
C LEU A 50 4.73 0.45 17.44
N ILE A 51 4.24 0.90 18.60
CA ILE A 51 3.59 2.22 18.78
C ILE A 51 4.51 3.42 18.47
N LYS A 52 5.80 3.18 18.31
CA LYS A 52 6.79 4.20 17.93
C LYS A 52 6.77 4.52 16.44
N TYR A 53 6.15 3.64 15.64
CA TYR A 53 6.12 3.74 14.19
C TYR A 53 4.69 4.04 13.69
N ASP A 54 4.59 4.76 12.59
CA ASP A 54 3.33 4.99 11.89
C ASP A 54 3.07 3.88 10.86
N ILE A 55 4.13 3.28 10.28
CA ILE A 55 4.09 2.09 9.42
C ILE A 55 5.12 1.08 9.91
N LEU A 56 4.77 -0.20 9.91
CA LEU A 56 5.72 -1.31 9.96
C LEU A 56 5.76 -2.02 8.61
N ILE A 57 6.97 -2.33 8.14
CA ILE A 57 7.24 -3.11 6.93
C ILE A 57 7.79 -4.47 7.33
N ILE A 58 7.13 -5.53 6.86
CA ILE A 58 7.59 -6.92 6.94
C ILE A 58 7.80 -7.40 5.51
N GLY A 59 9.06 -7.63 5.13
CA GLY A 59 9.46 -7.84 3.74
C GLY A 59 10.09 -9.20 3.47
N VAL A 60 9.27 -10.24 3.40
CA VAL A 60 9.65 -11.64 3.13
C VAL A 60 10.59 -12.21 4.19
N PRO A 61 10.10 -12.54 5.38
CA PRO A 61 10.83 -13.38 6.33
C PRO A 61 11.29 -14.69 5.66
N THR A 62 12.53 -15.11 5.89
CA THR A 62 13.05 -16.36 5.32
C THR A 62 14.02 -17.02 6.29
N LEU A 63 13.91 -18.35 6.45
CA LEU A 63 14.85 -19.15 7.24
C LEU A 63 15.08 -18.64 8.69
N GLY A 64 14.21 -17.78 9.16
CA GLY A 64 14.18 -17.25 10.53
C GLY A 64 13.10 -17.95 11.37
N PRO A 65 12.90 -17.49 12.60
CA PRO A 65 11.73 -17.88 13.38
C PRO A 65 10.45 -17.40 12.68
N ASP A 66 9.38 -18.17 12.79
CA ASP A 66 8.04 -17.70 12.44
C ASP A 66 7.59 -16.61 13.41
N LEU A 67 6.63 -15.79 12.97
CA LEU A 67 5.90 -14.92 13.88
C LEU A 67 5.19 -15.76 14.93
N ASP A 68 5.45 -15.50 16.20
CA ASP A 68 4.77 -16.22 17.27
C ASP A 68 3.34 -15.68 17.50
N PRO A 69 2.44 -16.43 18.17
CA PRO A 69 1.06 -15.99 18.38
C PRO A 69 0.92 -14.67 19.14
N GLU A 70 1.82 -14.31 20.05
CA GLU A 70 1.78 -13.04 20.79
C GLU A 70 2.25 -11.89 19.88
N GLU A 71 3.24 -12.11 19.01
CA GLU A 71 3.66 -11.13 18.00
C GLU A 71 2.53 -10.84 17.01
N ILE A 72 1.83 -11.89 16.53
CA ILE A 72 0.65 -11.72 15.67
C ILE A 72 -0.43 -10.90 16.38
N LYS A 73 -0.73 -11.20 17.63
CA LYS A 73 -1.70 -10.48 18.46
C LYS A 73 -1.32 -9.01 18.66
N ASP A 74 -0.05 -8.74 18.90
CA ASP A 74 0.48 -7.38 19.06
C ASP A 74 0.41 -6.59 17.75
N LEU A 75 0.71 -7.23 16.60
CA LEU A 75 0.57 -6.65 15.27
C LEU A 75 -0.90 -6.31 14.94
N VAL A 76 -1.83 -7.23 15.23
CA VAL A 76 -3.27 -6.99 15.06
C VAL A 76 -3.75 -5.84 15.96
N SER A 77 -3.31 -5.80 17.22
CA SER A 77 -3.62 -4.73 18.15
C SER A 77 -3.05 -3.38 17.70
N TYR A 78 -1.82 -3.38 17.18
CA TYR A 78 -1.19 -2.20 16.61
C TYR A 78 -2.01 -1.60 15.46
N VAL A 79 -2.44 -2.45 14.50
CA VAL A 79 -3.28 -1.99 13.39
C VAL A 79 -4.63 -1.49 13.89
N LYS A 80 -5.28 -2.25 14.78
CA LYS A 80 -6.57 -1.85 15.38
C LYS A 80 -6.53 -0.44 15.99
N ASN A 81 -5.40 -0.06 16.57
CA ASN A 81 -5.18 1.24 17.23
C ASN A 81 -4.61 2.32 16.29
N GLY A 82 -4.62 2.12 14.97
CA GLY A 82 -4.27 3.13 13.97
C GLY A 82 -2.84 3.07 13.43
N GLY A 83 -2.09 2.01 13.73
CA GLY A 83 -0.85 1.67 13.03
C GLY A 83 -1.12 1.12 11.63
N SER A 84 -0.13 1.13 10.77
CA SER A 84 -0.27 0.59 9.40
C SER A 84 0.78 -0.47 9.10
N LEU A 85 0.39 -1.51 8.34
CA LEU A 85 1.29 -2.59 7.92
C LEU A 85 1.46 -2.62 6.40
N LEU A 86 2.71 -2.75 5.95
CA LEU A 86 3.05 -3.20 4.61
C LEU A 86 3.64 -4.60 4.73
N ILE A 87 2.90 -5.60 4.26
CA ILE A 87 3.29 -7.01 4.32
C ILE A 87 3.62 -7.48 2.90
N ILE A 88 4.83 -7.96 2.72
CA ILE A 88 5.33 -8.41 1.43
C ILE A 88 5.71 -9.87 1.53
N ASN A 89 5.19 -10.69 0.62
CA ASN A 89 5.67 -12.05 0.39
C ASN A 89 6.21 -12.16 -1.04
N ASP A 90 6.54 -13.35 -1.51
CA ASP A 90 7.12 -13.59 -2.83
C ASP A 90 6.54 -14.87 -3.42
N GLY A 91 6.94 -15.23 -4.63
CA GLY A 91 6.47 -16.44 -5.29
C GLY A 91 6.56 -17.68 -4.42
N GLY A 92 5.55 -18.55 -4.49
CA GLY A 92 5.38 -19.71 -3.64
C GLY A 92 4.82 -19.41 -2.24
N GLY A 93 4.50 -18.13 -1.93
CA GLY A 93 3.90 -17.71 -0.68
C GLY A 93 4.67 -18.18 0.55
N ASP A 94 3.97 -18.46 1.65
CA ASP A 94 4.56 -18.90 2.90
C ASP A 94 5.37 -20.20 2.76
N TYR A 95 4.91 -21.10 1.89
CA TYR A 95 5.52 -22.44 1.77
C TYR A 95 6.97 -22.38 1.27
N GLU A 96 7.23 -21.68 0.16
CA GLU A 96 8.59 -21.57 -0.39
C GLU A 96 9.46 -20.64 0.44
N ASN A 97 8.90 -19.54 0.93
CA ASN A 97 9.65 -18.56 1.70
C ASN A 97 9.88 -18.99 3.15
N LYS A 98 9.28 -20.12 3.60
CA LYS A 98 9.43 -20.65 4.95
C LYS A 98 9.07 -19.62 6.01
N ASN A 99 7.89 -19.07 5.91
CA ASN A 99 7.32 -18.12 6.86
C ASN A 99 5.83 -18.43 7.10
N ASN A 100 5.20 -17.69 8.01
CA ASN A 100 3.78 -17.83 8.35
C ASN A 100 3.01 -16.50 8.22
N LEU A 101 3.37 -15.67 7.25
CA LEU A 101 2.72 -14.36 7.04
C LEU A 101 1.22 -14.48 6.82
N SER A 102 0.73 -15.57 6.21
CA SER A 102 -0.70 -15.81 6.02
C SER A 102 -1.45 -16.00 7.35
N GLU A 103 -0.82 -16.46 8.41
CA GLU A 103 -1.44 -16.52 9.75
C GLU A 103 -1.70 -15.09 10.27
N LEU A 104 -0.77 -14.18 10.05
CA LEU A 104 -0.95 -12.78 10.40
C LEU A 104 -2.04 -12.12 9.54
N ILE A 105 -1.91 -12.17 8.20
CA ILE A 105 -2.76 -11.37 7.32
C ILE A 105 -4.18 -11.90 7.17
N LYS A 106 -4.46 -13.16 7.53
CA LYS A 106 -5.84 -13.70 7.64
C LYS A 106 -6.71 -12.91 8.61
N ASN A 107 -6.11 -12.33 9.66
CA ASN A 107 -6.83 -11.44 10.57
C ASN A 107 -7.38 -10.18 9.86
N PHE A 108 -6.84 -9.85 8.71
CA PHE A 108 -7.23 -8.71 7.88
C PHE A 108 -7.98 -9.12 6.60
N GLY A 109 -8.39 -10.38 6.50
CA GLY A 109 -9.15 -10.90 5.36
C GLY A 109 -8.32 -11.21 4.11
N ILE A 110 -7.00 -11.39 4.24
CA ILE A 110 -6.08 -11.67 3.14
C ILE A 110 -5.27 -12.94 3.43
N ALA A 111 -4.87 -13.67 2.40
CA ALA A 111 -3.88 -14.74 2.52
C ALA A 111 -3.00 -14.76 1.26
N PHE A 112 -1.72 -15.14 1.40
CA PHE A 112 -0.83 -15.41 0.28
C PHE A 112 -1.07 -16.83 -0.24
N ASN A 113 -1.20 -16.98 -1.56
CA ASN A 113 -1.34 -18.29 -2.17
C ASN A 113 0.03 -18.94 -2.37
N PRO A 114 0.15 -20.26 -2.22
CA PRO A 114 1.38 -20.99 -2.50
C PRO A 114 1.54 -21.20 -4.02
N ASP A 115 1.63 -20.12 -4.76
CA ASP A 115 1.64 -20.12 -6.22
C ASP A 115 2.65 -19.13 -6.82
N ARG A 116 2.77 -19.17 -8.13
CA ARG A 116 3.48 -18.17 -8.94
C ARG A 116 2.64 -17.78 -10.12
N LEU A 117 2.54 -16.46 -10.35
CA LEU A 117 1.80 -15.91 -11.46
C LEU A 117 2.66 -15.78 -12.71
N TYR A 118 2.05 -16.09 -13.86
CA TYR A 118 2.63 -15.97 -15.19
C TYR A 118 1.65 -15.30 -16.15
N ASP A 119 2.16 -14.72 -17.24
CA ASP A 119 1.31 -14.24 -18.35
C ASP A 119 1.96 -14.60 -19.70
N ASN A 120 1.17 -15.17 -20.63
CA ASN A 120 1.69 -15.62 -21.92
C ASN A 120 1.74 -14.53 -22.99
N LYS A 121 1.18 -13.33 -22.73
CA LYS A 121 1.11 -12.22 -23.70
C LYS A 121 1.59 -10.89 -23.15
N ASN A 122 1.24 -10.59 -21.89
CA ASN A 122 1.54 -9.32 -21.26
C ASN A 122 2.66 -9.51 -20.23
N PHE A 123 3.89 -9.49 -20.66
CA PHE A 123 5.04 -9.64 -19.77
C PHE A 123 6.16 -8.65 -20.16
N SER A 124 7.10 -8.42 -19.26
CA SER A 124 8.24 -7.53 -19.46
C SER A 124 9.38 -8.24 -20.22
N THR A 125 10.07 -9.17 -19.57
CA THR A 125 11.21 -9.89 -20.17
C THR A 125 10.86 -11.33 -20.57
N ASP A 126 10.06 -12.00 -19.74
CA ASP A 126 9.54 -13.33 -20.00
C ASP A 126 8.21 -13.52 -19.25
N ASN A 127 7.56 -14.67 -19.39
CA ASN A 127 6.23 -14.93 -18.87
C ASN A 127 6.14 -14.90 -17.33
N SER A 128 7.26 -15.03 -16.62
CA SER A 128 7.31 -14.93 -15.14
C SER A 128 7.34 -13.49 -14.63
N HIS A 129 7.34 -12.50 -15.54
CA HIS A 129 7.28 -11.07 -15.24
C HIS A 129 6.03 -10.42 -15.83
N PRO A 130 4.81 -10.83 -15.41
CA PRO A 130 3.56 -10.28 -15.90
C PRO A 130 3.46 -8.76 -15.79
N ILE A 131 2.90 -8.14 -16.83
CA ILE A 131 2.50 -6.73 -16.81
C ILE A 131 1.02 -6.65 -16.44
N ILE A 132 0.75 -6.11 -15.26
CA ILE A 132 -0.59 -5.93 -14.72
C ILE A 132 -1.13 -4.58 -15.17
N LYS A 133 -2.40 -4.59 -15.64
CA LYS A 133 -3.13 -3.41 -16.14
C LYS A 133 -4.52 -3.27 -15.55
N ASP A 134 -5.01 -4.31 -14.85
CA ASP A 134 -6.33 -4.32 -14.27
C ASP A 134 -6.30 -3.83 -12.82
N PHE A 135 -6.85 -2.64 -12.61
CA PHE A 135 -6.84 -1.95 -11.33
C PHE A 135 -8.24 -1.50 -10.93
N SER A 136 -8.60 -1.72 -9.68
CA SER A 136 -9.76 -1.07 -9.09
C SER A 136 -9.48 0.43 -8.87
N ASN A 137 -10.55 1.25 -8.86
CA ASN A 137 -10.43 2.67 -8.53
C ASN A 137 -10.10 2.83 -7.03
N HIS A 138 -8.84 3.12 -6.72
CA HIS A 138 -8.35 3.28 -5.35
C HIS A 138 -7.24 4.35 -5.31
N PHE A 139 -7.00 4.92 -4.12
CA PHE A 139 -5.92 5.91 -3.96
C PHE A 139 -4.55 5.39 -4.43
N ILE A 140 -4.24 4.13 -4.09
CA ILE A 140 -2.94 3.50 -4.44
C ILE A 140 -2.79 3.35 -5.95
N THR A 141 -3.87 3.05 -6.67
CA THR A 141 -3.86 2.80 -8.12
C THR A 141 -4.07 4.05 -8.96
N ARG A 142 -4.22 5.22 -8.31
CA ARG A 142 -4.41 6.48 -9.01
C ARG A 142 -3.21 6.82 -9.90
N ASP A 143 -3.49 7.14 -11.15
CA ASP A 143 -2.52 7.45 -12.20
C ASP A 143 -1.50 6.31 -12.46
N ILE A 144 -1.85 5.07 -12.16
CA ILE A 144 -1.13 3.86 -12.53
C ILE A 144 -1.76 3.30 -13.81
N ASN A 145 -0.93 3.09 -14.82
CA ASN A 145 -1.37 2.47 -16.08
C ASN A 145 -0.97 1.00 -16.15
N LYS A 146 0.20 0.68 -15.65
CA LYS A 146 0.73 -0.69 -15.64
C LYS A 146 1.82 -0.85 -14.60
N ILE A 147 1.92 -2.03 -14.01
CA ILE A 147 3.03 -2.43 -13.13
C ILE A 147 3.61 -3.75 -13.62
N VAL A 148 4.82 -4.08 -13.17
CA VAL A 148 5.42 -5.40 -13.42
C VAL A 148 5.39 -6.20 -12.12
N HIS A 149 4.74 -7.37 -12.16
CA HIS A 149 4.65 -8.32 -11.05
C HIS A 149 5.58 -9.51 -11.34
N SER A 150 6.80 -9.46 -10.83
CA SER A 150 7.85 -10.40 -11.21
C SER A 150 7.98 -11.56 -10.22
N ASN A 151 7.83 -12.78 -10.71
CA ASN A 151 7.95 -14.01 -9.91
C ASN A 151 7.12 -14.03 -8.61
N GLY A 152 6.04 -13.29 -8.57
CA GLY A 152 5.25 -13.13 -7.35
C GLY A 152 4.13 -14.16 -7.20
N CYS A 153 3.62 -14.29 -5.97
CA CYS A 153 2.41 -15.05 -5.69
C CYS A 153 1.15 -14.19 -5.80
N THR A 154 0.00 -14.87 -5.92
CA THR A 154 -1.32 -14.26 -5.86
C THR A 154 -1.88 -14.24 -4.44
N LEU A 155 -3.05 -13.64 -4.27
CA LEU A 155 -3.71 -13.49 -2.98
C LEU A 155 -5.08 -14.16 -3.00
N THR A 156 -5.52 -14.62 -1.83
CA THR A 156 -6.94 -14.92 -1.55
C THR A 156 -7.49 -13.79 -0.67
N ILE A 157 -8.68 -13.28 -1.02
CA ILE A 157 -9.38 -12.24 -0.28
C ILE A 157 -10.67 -12.81 0.29
N ASP A 158 -10.80 -12.75 1.60
CA ASP A 158 -12.02 -13.17 2.31
C ASP A 158 -13.02 -12.00 2.38
N LYS A 159 -14.04 -12.06 1.52
CA LYS A 159 -15.15 -11.09 1.49
C LYS A 159 -16.30 -11.46 2.43
N SER A 160 -16.20 -12.56 3.17
CA SER A 160 -17.26 -13.02 4.09
C SER A 160 -17.20 -12.35 5.47
N ILE A 161 -16.24 -11.47 5.70
CA ILE A 161 -16.09 -10.76 6.98
C ILE A 161 -17.21 -9.74 7.11
N GLU A 162 -18.08 -9.94 8.10
CA GLU A 162 -19.28 -9.09 8.37
C GLU A 162 -19.02 -7.97 9.40
N ASP A 163 -17.78 -7.71 9.81
CA ASP A 163 -17.45 -6.62 10.74
C ASP A 163 -17.39 -5.28 9.98
N GLU A 164 -18.27 -4.34 10.33
CA GLU A 164 -18.36 -3.00 9.71
C GLU A 164 -17.08 -2.16 9.83
N ASN A 165 -16.18 -2.52 10.76
CA ASN A 165 -14.89 -1.86 10.94
C ASN A 165 -13.79 -2.48 10.08
N ILE A 166 -14.10 -3.48 9.26
CA ILE A 166 -13.17 -4.18 8.39
C ILE A 166 -13.65 -4.03 6.95
N ASP A 167 -12.86 -3.36 6.12
CA ASP A 167 -13.13 -3.21 4.69
C ASP A 167 -11.92 -3.75 3.90
N VAL A 168 -12.07 -4.96 3.37
CA VAL A 168 -11.03 -5.66 2.61
C VAL A 168 -11.32 -5.60 1.12
N ASN A 169 -10.32 -5.16 0.34
CA ASN A 169 -10.47 -4.96 -1.10
C ASN A 169 -9.27 -5.47 -1.90
N THR A 170 -9.52 -5.93 -3.12
CA THR A 170 -8.48 -6.12 -4.13
C THR A 170 -8.36 -4.86 -4.97
N ILE A 171 -7.15 -4.41 -5.22
CA ILE A 171 -6.90 -3.19 -6.00
C ILE A 171 -6.12 -3.44 -7.29
N ALA A 172 -5.54 -4.63 -7.47
CA ALA A 172 -4.87 -5.04 -8.70
C ALA A 172 -5.14 -6.52 -8.98
N TYR A 173 -5.37 -6.85 -10.23
CA TYR A 173 -5.73 -8.19 -10.69
C TYR A 173 -4.85 -8.65 -11.84
N SER A 174 -4.65 -9.95 -11.96
CA SER A 174 -4.07 -10.57 -13.15
C SER A 174 -5.03 -10.49 -14.34
N SER A 175 -4.54 -10.70 -15.56
CA SER A 175 -5.40 -10.74 -16.74
C SER A 175 -6.24 -12.03 -16.77
N GLU A 176 -7.55 -11.91 -16.86
CA GLU A 176 -8.47 -13.03 -16.99
C GLU A 176 -8.15 -13.96 -18.18
N TYR A 177 -7.62 -13.41 -19.29
CA TYR A 177 -7.51 -14.13 -20.56
C TYR A 177 -6.11 -14.67 -20.86
N THR A 178 -5.06 -14.11 -20.28
CA THR A 178 -3.67 -14.41 -20.65
C THR A 178 -2.81 -14.85 -19.49
N SER A 179 -3.22 -14.57 -18.27
CA SER A 179 -2.53 -15.02 -17.05
C SER A 179 -2.89 -16.45 -16.68
N TRP A 180 -1.96 -17.12 -16.07
CA TRP A 180 -2.12 -18.40 -15.42
C TRP A 180 -1.21 -18.46 -14.19
N HIS A 181 -1.45 -19.38 -13.29
CA HIS A 181 -0.59 -19.56 -12.14
C HIS A 181 -0.19 -21.02 -11.97
N SER A 182 0.99 -21.23 -11.44
CA SER A 182 1.46 -22.55 -11.02
C SER A 182 1.27 -22.64 -9.51
N CYS A 183 0.42 -23.54 -9.07
CA CYS A 183 0.09 -23.73 -7.66
C CYS A 183 0.88 -24.88 -7.10
N LEU A 184 1.40 -24.71 -5.88
CA LEU A 184 2.02 -25.79 -5.14
C LEU A 184 0.99 -26.51 -4.29
N ASN A 185 0.80 -27.81 -4.53
CA ASN A 185 0.01 -28.70 -3.70
C ASN A 185 0.82 -29.93 -3.30
N GLY A 186 0.25 -30.86 -2.53
CA GLY A 186 0.96 -31.97 -1.93
C GLY A 186 1.81 -32.82 -2.88
N ASP A 187 1.47 -32.84 -4.18
CA ASP A 187 2.14 -33.64 -5.20
C ASP A 187 3.16 -32.82 -6.04
N GLY A 188 3.32 -31.52 -5.77
CA GLY A 188 4.22 -30.62 -6.50
C GLY A 188 3.53 -29.43 -7.15
N TRP A 189 4.19 -28.85 -8.16
CA TRP A 189 3.67 -27.70 -8.90
C TRP A 189 2.68 -28.14 -9.98
N HIS A 190 1.51 -27.48 -10.03
CA HIS A 190 0.46 -27.71 -11.01
C HIS A 190 0.00 -26.40 -11.63
N ASP A 191 -0.07 -26.38 -12.94
CA ASP A 191 -0.51 -25.20 -13.68
C ASP A 191 -2.03 -25.15 -13.73
N GLU A 192 -2.58 -24.04 -13.25
CA GLU A 192 -3.99 -23.69 -13.36
C GLU A 192 -4.18 -22.51 -14.29
N SER A 193 -5.07 -22.64 -15.27
CA SER A 193 -5.20 -21.63 -16.30
C SER A 193 -6.37 -20.68 -16.06
N LYS A 194 -6.16 -19.43 -16.47
CA LYS A 194 -7.16 -18.42 -16.79
C LYS A 194 -8.13 -18.05 -15.66
N GLN A 195 -7.61 -17.31 -14.70
CA GLN A 195 -8.46 -16.66 -13.71
C GLN A 195 -7.97 -15.23 -13.50
N GLU A 196 -8.90 -14.33 -13.25
CA GLU A 196 -8.59 -13.02 -12.69
C GLU A 196 -8.24 -13.21 -11.20
N LEU A 197 -6.97 -13.13 -10.88
CA LEU A 197 -6.44 -13.41 -9.54
C LEU A 197 -6.04 -12.11 -8.84
N PRO A 198 -6.36 -11.94 -7.55
CA PRO A 198 -5.91 -10.82 -6.75
C PRO A 198 -4.39 -10.79 -6.61
N ILE A 199 -3.78 -9.60 -6.77
CA ILE A 199 -2.33 -9.39 -6.71
C ILE A 199 -1.95 -8.46 -5.56
N ILE A 200 -2.77 -7.42 -5.32
CA ILE A 200 -2.58 -6.47 -4.23
C ILE A 200 -3.89 -6.40 -3.45
N GLY A 201 -3.80 -6.74 -2.18
CA GLY A 201 -4.89 -6.65 -1.21
C GLY A 201 -4.68 -5.47 -0.26
N VAL A 202 -5.77 -4.78 0.06
CA VAL A 202 -5.77 -3.67 1.02
C VAL A 202 -6.89 -3.87 2.02
N THR A 203 -6.63 -3.50 3.27
CA THR A 203 -7.66 -3.55 4.31
C THR A 203 -7.64 -2.27 5.13
N HIS A 204 -8.81 -1.67 5.32
CA HIS A 204 -9.08 -0.80 6.46
C HIS A 204 -9.49 -1.71 7.62
N TYR A 205 -8.75 -1.64 8.73
CA TYR A 205 -8.99 -2.45 9.91
C TYR A 205 -9.10 -1.55 11.13
N TYR A 206 -10.33 -1.26 11.56
CA TYR A 206 -10.62 -0.28 12.60
C TYR A 206 -9.96 1.08 12.28
N LEU A 207 -8.97 1.51 13.07
CA LEU A 207 -8.27 2.79 12.86
C LEU A 207 -7.03 2.68 11.99
N GLY A 208 -6.59 1.48 11.64
CA GLY A 208 -5.36 1.22 10.90
C GLY A 208 -5.59 0.69 9.49
N LYS A 209 -4.49 0.38 8.82
CA LYS A 209 -4.49 -0.05 7.43
C LYS A 209 -3.47 -1.13 7.16
N VAL A 210 -3.79 -2.01 6.23
CA VAL A 210 -2.88 -3.07 5.79
C VAL A 210 -2.81 -3.07 4.28
N VAL A 211 -1.60 -3.23 3.73
CA VAL A 211 -1.36 -3.58 2.32
C VAL A 211 -0.60 -4.88 2.29
N ALA A 212 -1.09 -5.85 1.51
CA ALA A 212 -0.43 -7.11 1.24
C ALA A 212 -0.10 -7.24 -0.25
N ILE A 213 1.15 -7.60 -0.55
CA ILE A 213 1.67 -7.77 -1.91
C ILE A 213 2.49 -9.05 -1.98
N GLY A 214 2.17 -9.94 -2.94
CA GLY A 214 2.90 -11.18 -3.19
C GLY A 214 4.14 -11.02 -4.07
N ASN A 215 4.81 -9.86 -4.08
CA ASN A 215 5.93 -9.57 -4.97
C ASN A 215 6.97 -8.67 -4.31
N LEU A 216 8.11 -9.26 -3.97
CA LEU A 216 9.24 -8.52 -3.42
C LEU A 216 9.97 -7.68 -4.49
N SER A 217 10.01 -8.17 -5.74
CA SER A 217 10.78 -7.55 -6.81
C SER A 217 10.36 -6.12 -7.12
N ILE A 218 9.08 -5.77 -6.86
CA ILE A 218 8.55 -4.41 -7.08
C ILE A 218 9.29 -3.31 -6.27
N PHE A 219 10.00 -3.72 -5.20
CA PHE A 219 10.82 -2.84 -4.36
C PHE A 219 12.30 -2.90 -4.74
N SER A 220 12.71 -3.80 -5.65
CA SER A 220 14.10 -4.10 -5.96
C SER A 220 14.73 -3.10 -6.93
N SER A 221 15.97 -2.70 -6.65
CA SER A 221 16.82 -1.88 -7.53
C SER A 221 17.66 -2.71 -8.51
N LEU A 222 17.60 -4.04 -8.44
CA LEU A 222 18.52 -4.92 -9.20
C LEU A 222 18.26 -4.96 -10.70
N ASN A 223 17.02 -4.69 -11.12
CA ASN A 223 16.66 -4.76 -12.53
C ASN A 223 15.58 -3.75 -12.92
N ASN A 224 15.88 -2.90 -13.90
CA ASN A 224 14.96 -1.86 -14.37
C ASN A 224 13.78 -2.40 -15.20
N SER A 225 13.82 -3.65 -15.66
CA SER A 225 12.74 -4.22 -16.46
C SER A 225 11.61 -4.80 -15.62
N TYR A 226 11.86 -5.14 -14.34
CA TYR A 226 10.85 -5.70 -13.44
C TYR A 226 10.99 -5.27 -11.96
N GLY A 227 11.97 -4.44 -11.63
CA GLY A 227 12.18 -3.87 -10.30
C GLY A 227 11.38 -2.59 -10.05
N ILE A 228 11.83 -1.81 -9.10
CA ILE A 228 11.15 -0.57 -8.68
C ILE A 228 11.08 0.49 -9.79
N GLN A 229 12.05 0.51 -10.72
CA GLN A 229 12.08 1.43 -11.84
C GLN A 229 11.27 0.94 -13.06
N ALA A 230 10.69 -0.27 -13.00
CA ALA A 230 9.90 -0.83 -14.09
C ALA A 230 8.52 -0.20 -14.17
N ALA A 231 8.08 0.21 -15.36
CA ALA A 231 6.74 0.74 -15.60
C ALA A 231 6.34 1.81 -14.54
N ASP A 232 5.19 1.64 -13.86
CA ASP A 232 4.72 2.53 -12.81
C ASP A 232 5.00 1.98 -11.40
N ASN A 233 5.92 1.02 -11.23
CA ASN A 233 6.22 0.37 -9.95
C ASN A 233 6.62 1.38 -8.86
N PHE A 234 7.53 2.32 -9.17
CA PHE A 234 7.93 3.36 -8.23
C PHE A 234 6.74 4.21 -7.76
N LYS A 235 5.87 4.58 -8.71
CA LYS A 235 4.67 5.35 -8.40
C LYS A 235 3.70 4.57 -7.52
N LEU A 236 3.51 3.28 -7.80
CA LEU A 236 2.70 2.39 -6.97
C LEU A 236 3.25 2.33 -5.53
N VAL A 237 4.55 2.10 -5.37
CA VAL A 237 5.23 2.04 -4.06
C VAL A 237 5.05 3.37 -3.31
N SER A 238 5.25 4.50 -3.98
CA SER A 238 5.03 5.83 -3.39
C SER A 238 3.58 6.05 -2.96
N ASN A 239 2.61 5.63 -3.78
CA ASN A 239 1.18 5.72 -3.45
C ASN A 239 0.83 4.81 -2.26
N ILE A 240 1.42 3.60 -2.16
CA ILE A 240 1.23 2.69 -1.02
C ILE A 240 1.68 3.35 0.29
N ILE A 241 2.90 3.87 0.33
CA ILE A 241 3.42 4.54 1.54
C ILE A 241 2.52 5.74 1.90
N SER A 242 2.13 6.55 0.91
CA SER A 242 1.26 7.69 1.12
C SER A 242 -0.13 7.29 1.66
N TRP A 243 -0.71 6.20 1.16
CA TRP A 243 -2.00 5.70 1.63
C TRP A 243 -1.95 5.16 3.06
N LEU A 244 -0.90 4.42 3.39
CA LEU A 244 -0.68 3.88 4.74
C LEU A 244 -0.50 5.00 5.77
N LEU A 245 0.09 6.13 5.39
CA LEU A 245 0.29 7.30 6.27
C LEU A 245 -0.97 8.14 6.47
N ASN A 246 -1.94 8.08 5.57
CA ASN A 246 -3.20 8.80 5.71
C ASN A 246 -4.04 8.15 6.81
N LYS A 247 -4.02 8.73 8.01
CA LYS A 247 -4.77 8.19 9.17
C LYS A 247 -6.25 8.08 8.88
N VAL A 248 -6.86 6.97 9.29
CA VAL A 248 -8.31 6.84 9.40
C VAL A 248 -8.75 7.78 10.53
N LYS A 249 -9.57 8.77 10.22
CA LYS A 249 -10.09 9.68 11.24
C LYS A 249 -11.09 8.92 12.10
N SER A 250 -10.95 9.00 13.43
CA SER A 250 -11.97 8.47 14.37
C SER A 250 -13.32 9.18 14.13
N GLU A 251 -14.42 8.49 14.33
CA GLU A 251 -15.79 8.97 14.07
C GLU A 251 -16.16 10.31 14.73
N ASN A 252 -15.41 10.78 15.73
CA ASN A 252 -15.60 12.09 16.36
C ASN A 252 -15.11 13.29 15.54
N GLU A 253 -14.32 13.08 14.49
CA GLU A 253 -14.08 14.06 13.44
C GLU A 253 -14.86 13.57 12.21
N GLN A 254 -16.04 14.15 11.94
CA GLN A 254 -16.85 13.84 10.77
C GLN A 254 -15.92 13.68 9.55
N ALA A 255 -15.69 12.43 9.14
CA ALA A 255 -14.82 12.11 8.03
C ALA A 255 -15.47 12.67 6.77
N VAL A 256 -15.03 13.85 6.37
CA VAL A 256 -15.30 14.33 5.02
C VAL A 256 -14.53 13.37 4.11
N LYS A 257 -15.23 12.35 3.56
CA LYS A 257 -14.67 11.53 2.48
C LYS A 257 -14.16 12.50 1.42
N PRO A 258 -12.88 12.45 1.00
CA PRO A 258 -12.42 13.34 -0.05
C PRO A 258 -13.23 13.02 -1.30
N ILE A 259 -14.06 13.96 -1.71
CA ILE A 259 -14.74 13.89 -3.01
C ILE A 259 -13.74 14.39 -4.01
N PHE A 260 -13.27 13.53 -4.90
CA PHE A 260 -12.43 13.92 -6.00
C PHE A 260 -13.30 14.60 -7.05
N ALA A 261 -13.06 15.89 -7.31
CA ALA A 261 -13.71 16.64 -8.35
C ALA A 261 -12.66 17.18 -9.31
N THR A 262 -12.92 17.08 -10.62
CA THR A 262 -12.13 17.78 -11.62
C THR A 262 -12.58 19.25 -11.64
N VAL A 263 -11.66 20.17 -11.34
CA VAL A 263 -11.93 21.59 -11.37
C VAL A 263 -11.31 22.16 -12.65
N ALA A 264 -12.15 22.67 -13.56
CA ALA A 264 -11.69 23.48 -14.67
C ALA A 264 -11.24 24.85 -14.14
N MET A 265 -10.02 25.24 -14.46
CA MET A 265 -9.43 26.49 -13.99
C MET A 265 -8.95 27.31 -15.21
N SER A 266 -9.13 28.63 -15.17
CA SER A 266 -8.58 29.49 -16.22
C SER A 266 -7.04 29.50 -16.16
N GLN A 267 -6.42 29.74 -17.30
CA GLN A 267 -4.96 29.66 -17.42
C GLN A 267 -4.24 30.69 -16.53
N ASP A 268 -4.78 31.89 -16.40
CA ASP A 268 -4.28 32.96 -15.54
C ASP A 268 -4.33 32.56 -14.04
N LEU A 269 -5.45 31.98 -13.61
CA LEU A 269 -5.61 31.52 -12.24
C LEU A 269 -4.68 30.34 -11.94
N PHE A 270 -4.49 29.44 -12.91
CA PHE A 270 -3.54 28.32 -12.77
C PHE A 270 -2.10 28.82 -12.55
N TYR A 271 -1.65 29.77 -13.36
CA TYR A 271 -0.30 30.33 -13.19
C TYR A 271 -0.16 31.11 -11.89
N TRP A 272 -1.18 31.88 -11.50
CA TRP A 272 -1.17 32.60 -10.22
C TRP A 272 -1.04 31.63 -9.03
N VAL A 273 -1.80 30.52 -9.00
CA VAL A 273 -1.70 29.49 -7.94
C VAL A 273 -0.31 28.88 -7.94
N LYS A 274 0.24 28.54 -9.11
CA LYS A 274 1.59 27.99 -9.24
C LYS A 274 2.65 28.91 -8.68
N ASP A 275 2.55 30.21 -8.95
CA ASP A 275 3.47 31.22 -8.42
C ASP A 275 3.37 31.33 -6.89
N MET A 276 2.16 31.25 -6.33
CA MET A 276 1.95 31.30 -4.89
C MET A 276 2.53 30.05 -4.19
N ILE A 277 2.48 28.89 -4.84
CA ILE A 277 3.12 27.65 -4.35
C ILE A 277 4.65 27.79 -4.40
N ASN A 278 5.20 28.29 -5.51
CA ASN A 278 6.63 28.52 -5.67
C ASN A 278 7.17 29.54 -4.66
N LEU A 279 6.39 30.52 -4.25
CA LEU A 279 6.70 31.50 -3.21
C LEU A 279 6.53 30.93 -1.78
N GLY A 280 6.19 29.65 -1.63
CA GLY A 280 6.00 28.99 -0.34
C GLY A 280 4.79 29.47 0.46
N LYS A 281 3.85 30.21 -0.15
CA LYS A 281 2.62 30.68 0.51
C LYS A 281 1.56 29.59 0.65
N TRP A 282 1.63 28.57 -0.20
CA TRP A 282 0.78 27.39 -0.21
C TRP A 282 1.63 26.15 -0.47
N LYS A 283 1.23 24.99 0.08
CA LYS A 283 1.97 23.75 -0.11
C LYS A 283 1.74 23.12 -1.48
N ASN A 284 0.49 23.15 -1.96
CA ASN A 284 0.08 22.53 -3.21
C ASN A 284 -1.28 23.11 -3.68
N PHE A 285 -1.71 22.70 -4.87
CA PHE A 285 -3.00 23.12 -5.46
C PHE A 285 -4.21 22.71 -4.60
N GLU A 286 -4.17 21.54 -3.97
CA GLU A 286 -5.26 21.06 -3.12
C GLU A 286 -5.51 22.00 -1.93
N GLU A 287 -4.47 22.48 -1.29
CA GLU A 287 -4.58 23.44 -0.17
C GLU A 287 -5.24 24.73 -0.60
N VAL A 288 -4.87 25.25 -1.78
CA VAL A 288 -5.47 26.47 -2.35
C VAL A 288 -6.96 26.27 -2.64
N ILE A 289 -7.31 25.16 -3.29
CA ILE A 289 -8.71 24.86 -3.64
C ILE A 289 -9.56 24.68 -2.39
N ASN A 290 -9.08 23.92 -1.41
CA ASN A 290 -9.79 23.72 -0.15
C ASN A 290 -9.99 25.02 0.62
N TYR A 291 -9.01 25.91 0.62
CA TYR A 291 -9.13 27.24 1.21
C TYR A 291 -10.18 28.08 0.48
N ALA A 292 -10.11 28.16 -0.86
CA ALA A 292 -11.06 28.92 -1.66
C ALA A 292 -12.51 28.46 -1.46
N LEU A 293 -12.74 27.14 -1.42
CA LEU A 293 -14.07 26.56 -1.16
C LEU A 293 -14.57 26.87 0.26
N ARG A 294 -13.69 26.85 1.28
CA ARG A 294 -14.07 27.26 2.64
C ARG A 294 -14.48 28.74 2.71
N VAL A 295 -13.72 29.60 2.07
CA VAL A 295 -14.05 31.05 1.99
C VAL A 295 -15.38 31.28 1.27
N ALA A 296 -15.60 30.59 0.14
CA ALA A 296 -16.88 30.68 -0.58
C ALA A 296 -18.05 30.23 0.28
N LYS A 297 -17.92 29.09 1.00
CA LYS A 297 -18.96 28.58 1.92
C LYS A 297 -19.30 29.57 3.03
N ILE A 298 -18.29 30.25 3.60
CA ILE A 298 -18.51 31.27 4.63
C ILE A 298 -19.29 32.45 4.08
N LYS A 299 -18.85 32.98 2.92
CA LYS A 299 -19.52 34.14 2.26
C LYS A 299 -20.97 33.83 1.86
N MET A 300 -21.26 32.63 1.36
CA MET A 300 -22.62 32.20 1.05
C MET A 300 -23.50 32.15 2.30
N LYS A 301 -23.00 31.62 3.43
CA LYS A 301 -23.74 31.60 4.70
C LYS A 301 -23.97 33.00 5.29
N GLU A 302 -23.09 33.97 5.01
CA GLU A 302 -23.26 35.35 5.43
C GLU A 302 -24.33 36.06 4.56
N ALA A 303 -24.34 35.80 3.24
CA ALA A 303 -25.36 36.28 2.34
C ALA A 303 -26.78 35.78 2.70
N ASP A 304 -26.92 34.47 2.97
CA ASP A 304 -28.18 33.84 3.38
C ASP A 304 -28.75 34.43 4.68
N LYS A 305 -27.89 34.93 5.59
CA LYS A 305 -28.32 35.56 6.84
C LYS A 305 -28.79 37.02 6.65
N THR A 306 -28.27 37.69 5.62
CA THR A 306 -28.68 39.05 5.30
C THR A 306 -30.06 39.07 4.65
N ASP A 307 -30.35 38.11 3.77
CA ASP A 307 -31.66 37.96 3.10
C ASP A 307 -32.80 37.46 4.03
N GLN A 308 -32.49 36.95 5.23
CA GLN A 308 -33.50 36.55 6.24
C GLN A 308 -33.86 37.66 7.23
N ASN A 309 -33.18 38.81 7.16
CA ASN A 309 -33.41 39.96 8.03
C ASN A 309 -33.98 41.19 7.30
N GLU A 310 -34.35 41.07 6.02
CA GLU A 310 -35.20 41.99 5.28
C GLU A 310 -36.61 41.39 5.11
#